data_7fc41d198092c1e3a3a0c6d0641370e6
#
_entry.id   7fc41d198092c1e3a3a0c6d0641370e6
#
_cell.length_a   1.000
_cell.length_b   1.000
_cell.length_c   1.000
_cell.angle_alpha   90.00
_cell.angle_beta   90.00
_cell.angle_gamma   90.00
#
_symmetry.space_group_name_H-M   'P 1'
#
loop_
_entity.id
_entity.type
_entity.pdbx_description
1 polymer ?
#
loop_
_entity_poly.entity_id
_entity_poly.type
_entity_poly.pdbx_seq_one_letter_code
_entity_poly.pdbx_strand_id
1 'polypeptide(L)'
;RAARRIVEQARESIADDLRTRPSAVVFTSGGTESDNLAVKGLLWARRARLGVADPIVAASAIEHHAVLDPVEWLGKHEGADVRWIPVDASGRVDVNFIDQLLSSAAERTALVSVMWANNEVGTVQPVREIAAACRSAGVPFHTDAVQALGQLPVDLSELGATAVTISGHKVGGPFGIGALIVDPYESLVAVSHGGGQ
;
A
#
# COMPACT_ATOMS: atom_id res chain seq x y z
N ARG A 1 7.90 18.78 24.60
CA ARG A 1 6.97 19.64 23.83
C ARG A 1 7.56 20.06 22.49
N ALA A 2 8.83 20.52 22.40
CA ALA A 2 9.45 20.95 21.14
C ALA A 2 9.55 19.81 20.10
N ALA A 3 10.07 18.63 20.49
CA ALA A 3 10.21 17.48 19.59
C ALA A 3 8.85 17.06 18.99
N ARG A 4 7.81 16.96 19.81
CA ARG A 4 6.46 16.63 19.31
C ARG A 4 5.97 17.64 18.25
N ARG A 5 6.19 18.94 18.49
CA ARG A 5 5.81 19.97 17.52
C ARG A 5 6.53 19.78 16.17
N ILE A 6 7.83 19.43 16.19
CA ILE A 6 8.59 19.19 14.96
C ILE A 6 8.02 17.99 14.19
N VAL A 7 7.67 16.92 14.89
CA VAL A 7 7.06 15.72 14.27
C VAL A 7 5.70 16.06 13.64
N GLU A 8 4.85 16.81 14.35
CA GLU A 8 3.54 17.20 13.81
C GLU A 8 3.68 18.16 12.62
N GLN A 9 4.59 19.11 12.67
CA GLN A 9 4.88 19.98 11.52
C GLN A 9 5.36 19.20 10.29
N ALA A 10 6.23 18.20 10.50
CA ALA A 10 6.66 17.32 9.40
C ALA A 10 5.49 16.50 8.83
N ARG A 11 4.59 16.03 9.69
CA ARG A 11 3.37 15.32 9.29
C ARG A 11 2.45 16.19 8.44
N GLU A 12 2.23 17.44 8.87
CA GLU A 12 1.44 18.45 8.14
C GLU A 12 2.08 18.74 6.78
N SER A 13 3.40 18.97 6.72
CA SER A 13 4.09 19.23 5.44
C SER A 13 3.96 18.06 4.45
N ILE A 14 4.14 16.82 4.90
CA ILE A 14 3.96 15.64 4.04
C ILE A 14 2.51 15.55 3.56
N ALA A 15 1.56 15.81 4.44
CA ALA A 15 0.14 15.74 4.07
C ALA A 15 -0.23 16.81 3.04
N ASP A 16 0.28 18.03 3.18
CA ASP A 16 0.06 19.13 2.25
C ASP A 16 0.67 18.82 0.87
N ASP A 17 1.93 18.37 0.84
CA ASP A 17 2.64 18.01 -0.40
C ASP A 17 1.95 16.89 -1.17
N LEU A 18 1.40 15.91 -0.46
CA LEU A 18 0.70 14.75 -1.05
C LEU A 18 -0.82 14.97 -1.21
N ARG A 19 -1.34 16.13 -0.82
CA ARG A 19 -2.77 16.49 -0.83
C ARG A 19 -3.64 15.49 -0.09
N THR A 20 -3.23 15.20 1.15
CA THR A 20 -3.96 14.31 2.06
C THR A 20 -4.12 14.98 3.43
N ARG A 21 -4.59 14.24 4.42
CA ARG A 21 -4.77 14.74 5.80
C ARG A 21 -3.59 14.36 6.68
N PRO A 22 -3.17 15.19 7.63
CA PRO A 22 -2.11 14.82 8.59
C PRO A 22 -2.40 13.52 9.34
N SER A 23 -3.67 13.24 9.66
CA SER A 23 -4.09 12.00 10.32
C SER A 23 -3.93 10.73 9.46
N ALA A 24 -3.72 10.86 8.16
CA ALA A 24 -3.43 9.75 7.26
C ALA A 24 -1.95 9.32 7.28
N VAL A 25 -1.06 10.19 7.78
CA VAL A 25 0.40 9.97 7.72
C VAL A 25 0.86 9.18 8.95
N VAL A 26 1.34 7.96 8.76
CA VAL A 26 1.96 7.13 9.80
C VAL A 26 3.45 7.04 9.52
N PHE A 27 4.29 7.60 10.41
CA PHE A 27 5.74 7.52 10.26
C PHE A 27 6.25 6.10 10.51
N THR A 28 7.23 5.69 9.70
CA THR A 28 7.89 4.39 9.78
C THR A 28 9.40 4.55 9.63
N SER A 29 10.15 3.48 9.79
CA SER A 29 11.60 3.47 9.56
C SER A 29 11.98 3.42 8.07
N GLY A 30 11.02 3.28 7.16
CA GLY A 30 11.25 3.21 5.71
C GLY A 30 10.17 2.45 4.97
N GLY A 31 10.34 2.27 3.65
CA GLY A 31 9.40 1.58 2.78
C GLY A 31 9.06 0.17 3.26
N THR A 32 10.07 -0.60 3.65
CA THR A 32 9.86 -2.00 4.09
C THR A 32 8.91 -2.11 5.29
N GLU A 33 9.04 -1.25 6.29
CA GLU A 33 8.10 -1.24 7.42
C GLU A 33 6.71 -0.79 6.97
N SER A 34 6.63 0.24 6.11
CA SER A 34 5.36 0.72 5.57
C SER A 34 4.63 -0.37 4.78
N ASP A 35 5.32 -1.10 3.90
CA ASP A 35 4.75 -2.17 3.11
C ASP A 35 4.28 -3.34 3.98
N ASN A 36 5.08 -3.76 4.96
CA ASN A 36 4.66 -4.78 5.92
C ASN A 36 3.42 -4.36 6.71
N LEU A 37 3.38 -3.10 7.16
CA LEU A 37 2.23 -2.56 7.89
C LEU A 37 0.98 -2.51 6.98
N ALA A 38 1.12 -2.06 5.73
CA ALA A 38 0.02 -2.04 4.77
C ALA A 38 -0.47 -3.46 4.45
N VAL A 39 0.41 -4.34 4.00
CA VAL A 39 0.05 -5.69 3.53
C VAL A 39 -0.56 -6.52 4.65
N LYS A 40 0.13 -6.62 5.79
CA LYS A 40 -0.35 -7.41 6.92
C LYS A 40 -1.52 -6.75 7.64
N GLY A 41 -1.39 -5.46 7.93
CA GLY A 41 -2.38 -4.72 8.71
C GLY A 41 -3.73 -4.60 8.02
N LEU A 42 -3.77 -4.35 6.70
CA LEU A 42 -5.02 -4.30 5.93
C LEU A 42 -5.63 -5.70 5.79
N LEU A 43 -4.81 -6.73 5.52
CA LEU A 43 -5.31 -8.11 5.43
C LEU A 43 -5.94 -8.55 6.76
N TRP A 44 -5.28 -8.33 7.88
CA TRP A 44 -5.80 -8.73 9.19
C TRP A 44 -7.10 -8.01 9.55
N ALA A 45 -7.16 -6.69 9.30
CA ALA A 45 -8.37 -5.92 9.52
C ALA A 45 -9.52 -6.41 8.64
N ARG A 46 -9.24 -6.64 7.35
CA ARG A 46 -10.24 -7.11 6.39
C ARG A 46 -10.71 -8.53 6.70
N ARG A 47 -9.78 -9.45 7.01
CA ARG A 47 -10.10 -10.82 7.46
C ARG A 47 -11.09 -10.82 8.62
N ALA A 48 -10.83 -10.01 9.64
CA ALA A 48 -11.72 -9.90 10.81
C ALA A 48 -13.11 -9.38 10.41
N ARG A 49 -13.19 -8.41 9.49
CA ARG A 49 -14.45 -7.85 9.01
C ARG A 49 -15.24 -8.83 8.13
N LEU A 50 -14.56 -9.56 7.26
CA LEU A 50 -15.19 -10.52 6.34
C LEU A 50 -15.56 -11.84 7.01
N GLY A 51 -14.89 -12.22 8.10
CA GLY A 51 -15.09 -13.51 8.76
C GLY A 51 -14.65 -14.70 7.92
N VAL A 52 -13.75 -14.50 6.94
CA VAL A 52 -13.24 -15.58 6.07
C VAL A 52 -11.93 -16.13 6.58
N ALA A 53 -11.75 -17.45 6.46
CA ALA A 53 -10.52 -18.12 6.92
C ALA A 53 -9.35 -17.91 5.97
N ASP A 54 -9.62 -17.87 4.67
CA ASP A 54 -8.68 -17.82 3.55
C ASP A 54 -8.87 -16.56 2.69
N PRO A 55 -8.62 -15.34 3.24
CA PRO A 55 -8.77 -14.12 2.47
C PRO A 55 -7.78 -14.07 1.30
N ILE A 56 -8.25 -13.54 0.17
CA ILE A 56 -7.39 -13.35 -1.00
C ILE A 56 -6.51 -12.11 -0.79
N VAL A 57 -5.21 -12.25 -1.04
CA VAL A 57 -4.28 -11.13 -1.24
C VAL A 57 -3.73 -11.21 -2.66
N ALA A 58 -3.99 -10.19 -3.46
CA ALA A 58 -3.48 -10.09 -4.82
C ALA A 58 -2.34 -9.06 -4.86
N ALA A 59 -1.19 -9.45 -5.41
CA ALA A 59 -0.05 -8.56 -5.57
C ALA A 59 0.56 -8.72 -6.95
N SER A 60 1.16 -7.65 -7.50
CA SER A 60 1.82 -7.76 -8.78
C SER A 60 3.03 -8.70 -8.69
N ALA A 61 3.32 -9.42 -9.79
CA ALA A 61 4.44 -10.36 -9.82
C ALA A 61 5.81 -9.65 -9.83
N ILE A 62 5.84 -8.33 -9.94
CA ILE A 62 7.06 -7.52 -10.02
C ILE A 62 7.21 -6.53 -8.85
N GLU A 63 6.54 -6.80 -7.73
CA GLU A 63 6.69 -5.99 -6.52
C GLU A 63 8.13 -6.03 -5.98
N HIS A 64 8.48 -5.02 -5.20
CA HIS A 64 9.68 -5.08 -4.38
C HIS A 64 9.53 -6.17 -3.29
N HIS A 65 10.66 -6.77 -2.84
CA HIS A 65 10.66 -7.78 -1.77
C HIS A 65 9.97 -7.35 -0.49
N ALA A 66 9.91 -6.05 -0.21
CA ALA A 66 9.16 -5.50 0.92
C ALA A 66 7.66 -5.81 0.87
N VAL A 67 7.10 -6.09 -0.33
CA VAL A 67 5.72 -6.53 -0.56
C VAL A 67 5.66 -8.03 -0.86
N LEU A 68 6.55 -8.57 -1.70
CA LEU A 68 6.55 -10.00 -2.06
C LEU A 68 6.67 -10.89 -0.83
N ASP A 69 7.70 -10.64 0.00
CA ASP A 69 8.00 -11.49 1.16
C ASP A 69 6.84 -11.53 2.19
N PRO A 70 6.23 -10.39 2.61
CA PRO A 70 5.07 -10.45 3.50
C PRO A 70 3.83 -11.09 2.86
N VAL A 71 3.60 -10.95 1.56
CA VAL A 71 2.50 -11.63 0.84
C VAL A 71 2.72 -13.15 0.85
N GLU A 72 3.92 -13.62 0.50
CA GLU A 72 4.26 -15.05 0.57
C GLU A 72 4.17 -15.59 2.00
N TRP A 73 4.64 -14.80 2.97
CA TRP A 73 4.56 -15.18 4.37
C TRP A 73 3.12 -15.38 4.84
N LEU A 74 2.21 -14.47 4.46
CA LEU A 74 0.77 -14.58 4.77
C LEU A 74 0.15 -15.84 4.16
N GLY A 75 0.50 -16.18 2.92
CA GLY A 75 0.06 -17.43 2.29
C GLY A 75 0.57 -18.65 3.03
N LYS A 76 1.86 -18.67 3.34
CA LYS A 76 2.53 -19.84 3.94
C LYS A 76 2.14 -20.06 5.42
N HIS A 77 1.95 -19.00 6.19
CA HIS A 77 1.83 -19.09 7.64
C HIS A 77 0.43 -18.76 8.17
N GLU A 78 -0.37 -18.03 7.39
CA GLU A 78 -1.70 -17.60 7.84
C GLU A 78 -2.84 -18.04 6.92
N GLY A 79 -2.54 -18.83 5.88
CA GLY A 79 -3.55 -19.42 5.01
C GLY A 79 -4.23 -18.41 4.08
N ALA A 80 -3.60 -17.28 3.78
CA ALA A 80 -4.10 -16.36 2.77
C ALA A 80 -4.03 -17.01 1.38
N ASP A 81 -5.05 -16.81 0.55
CA ASP A 81 -5.06 -17.22 -0.86
C ASP A 81 -4.30 -16.17 -1.68
N VAL A 82 -3.03 -16.45 -1.99
CA VAL A 82 -2.15 -15.53 -2.72
C VAL A 82 -2.43 -15.61 -4.22
N ARG A 83 -2.73 -14.46 -4.83
CA ARG A 83 -2.95 -14.32 -6.27
C ARG A 83 -1.92 -13.35 -6.87
N TRP A 84 -1.00 -13.91 -7.65
CA TRP A 84 -0.03 -13.08 -8.37
C TRP A 84 -0.67 -12.48 -9.61
N ILE A 85 -0.72 -11.14 -9.67
CA ILE A 85 -1.22 -10.40 -10.83
C ILE A 85 -0.14 -10.47 -11.91
N PRO A 86 -0.43 -11.06 -13.08
CA PRO A 86 0.55 -11.20 -14.15
C PRO A 86 0.92 -9.84 -14.74
N VAL A 87 2.09 -9.80 -15.35
CA VAL A 87 2.58 -8.64 -16.10
C VAL A 87 2.92 -9.04 -17.54
N ASP A 88 2.85 -8.09 -18.45
CA ASP A 88 3.31 -8.27 -19.82
C ASP A 88 4.85 -8.13 -19.95
N ALA A 89 5.36 -8.25 -21.17
CA ALA A 89 6.80 -8.14 -21.47
C ALA A 89 7.40 -6.76 -21.13
N SER A 90 6.58 -5.73 -20.96
CA SER A 90 6.99 -4.39 -20.53
C SER A 90 6.95 -4.22 -19.01
N GLY A 91 6.52 -5.25 -18.27
CA GLY A 91 6.30 -5.19 -16.84
C GLY A 91 5.00 -4.49 -16.44
N ARG A 92 4.06 -4.26 -17.36
CA ARG A 92 2.76 -3.67 -17.05
C ARG A 92 1.80 -4.74 -16.56
N VAL A 93 1.10 -4.48 -15.45
CA VAL A 93 0.13 -5.40 -14.87
C VAL A 93 -1.08 -5.64 -15.78
N ASP A 94 -1.60 -6.85 -15.75
CA ASP A 94 -2.85 -7.22 -16.42
C ASP A 94 -4.06 -6.71 -15.61
N VAL A 95 -4.61 -5.58 -16.04
CA VAL A 95 -5.78 -4.97 -15.41
C VAL A 95 -7.02 -5.87 -15.56
N ASN A 96 -7.16 -6.63 -16.65
CA ASN A 96 -8.28 -7.54 -16.82
C ASN A 96 -8.27 -8.66 -15.76
N PHE A 97 -7.09 -9.13 -15.35
CA PHE A 97 -6.99 -10.08 -14.24
C PHE A 97 -7.57 -9.48 -12.95
N ILE A 98 -7.24 -8.21 -12.66
CA ILE A 98 -7.75 -7.50 -11.47
C ILE A 98 -9.27 -7.36 -11.57
N ASP A 99 -9.80 -6.93 -12.70
CA ASP A 99 -11.24 -6.77 -12.92
C ASP A 99 -12.01 -8.09 -12.76
N GLN A 100 -11.47 -9.19 -13.28
CA GLN A 100 -12.03 -10.53 -13.11
C GLN A 100 -12.02 -10.97 -11.65
N LEU A 101 -10.92 -10.74 -10.94
CA LEU A 101 -10.81 -11.03 -9.51
C LEU A 101 -11.85 -10.25 -8.70
N LEU A 102 -11.94 -8.94 -8.93
CA LEU A 102 -12.90 -8.07 -8.24
C LEU A 102 -14.36 -8.43 -8.56
N SER A 103 -14.65 -8.82 -9.79
CA SER A 103 -16.01 -9.23 -10.19
C SER A 103 -16.44 -10.57 -9.59
N SER A 104 -15.51 -11.50 -9.39
CA SER A 104 -15.81 -12.87 -8.94
C SER A 104 -15.56 -13.15 -7.47
N ALA A 105 -14.72 -12.36 -6.80
CA ALA A 105 -14.26 -12.67 -5.46
C ALA A 105 -13.99 -11.45 -4.57
N ALA A 106 -14.59 -10.28 -4.84
CA ALA A 106 -14.38 -9.06 -4.04
C ALA A 106 -14.67 -9.28 -2.54
N GLU A 107 -15.70 -10.06 -2.23
CA GLU A 107 -16.12 -10.41 -0.86
C GLU A 107 -15.08 -11.24 -0.07
N ARG A 108 -14.16 -11.93 -0.79
CA ARG A 108 -13.05 -12.67 -0.20
C ARG A 108 -11.73 -11.93 -0.35
N THR A 109 -11.66 -10.91 -1.20
CA THR A 109 -10.42 -10.17 -1.45
C THR A 109 -10.16 -9.18 -0.32
N ALA A 110 -9.08 -9.42 0.40
CA ALA A 110 -8.65 -8.57 1.50
C ALA A 110 -7.81 -7.39 1.05
N LEU A 111 -7.01 -7.58 -0.01
CA LEU A 111 -6.08 -6.56 -0.48
C LEU A 111 -5.71 -6.79 -1.95
N VAL A 112 -5.60 -5.71 -2.69
CA VAL A 112 -4.86 -5.63 -3.96
C VAL A 112 -3.66 -4.72 -3.75
N SER A 113 -2.44 -5.17 -4.11
CA SER A 113 -1.21 -4.40 -4.00
C SER A 113 -0.49 -4.36 -5.35
N VAL A 114 -0.26 -3.15 -5.86
CA VAL A 114 0.48 -2.93 -7.11
C VAL A 114 1.37 -1.70 -6.93
N MET A 115 2.70 -1.89 -7.06
CA MET A 115 3.65 -0.78 -6.97
C MET A 115 3.37 0.27 -8.05
N TRP A 116 3.63 1.55 -7.77
CA TRP A 116 3.35 2.63 -8.71
C TRP A 116 4.35 2.67 -9.86
N ALA A 117 5.63 2.54 -9.54
CA ALA A 117 6.71 2.49 -10.53
C ALA A 117 7.71 1.40 -10.12
N ASN A 118 8.09 0.56 -11.08
CA ASN A 118 9.03 -0.52 -10.79
C ASN A 118 10.47 -0.01 -10.73
N ASN A 119 11.21 -0.45 -9.72
CA ASN A 119 12.58 -0.01 -9.44
C ASN A 119 13.64 -0.60 -10.38
N GLU A 120 13.33 -1.65 -11.13
CA GLU A 120 14.28 -2.35 -12.00
C GLU A 120 14.06 -2.00 -13.47
N VAL A 121 12.81 -2.08 -13.94
CA VAL A 121 12.47 -1.86 -15.35
C VAL A 121 11.86 -0.48 -15.62
N GLY A 122 11.52 0.30 -14.60
CA GLY A 122 11.01 1.65 -14.71
C GLY A 122 9.55 1.77 -15.18
N THR A 123 8.85 0.66 -15.34
CA THR A 123 7.45 0.66 -15.78
C THR A 123 6.55 1.34 -14.76
N VAL A 124 5.75 2.31 -15.23
CA VAL A 124 4.72 2.98 -14.43
C VAL A 124 3.39 2.26 -14.59
N GLN A 125 2.79 1.87 -13.47
CA GLN A 125 1.55 1.11 -13.44
C GLN A 125 0.31 2.00 -13.49
N PRO A 126 -0.84 1.52 -13.97
CA PRO A 126 -2.10 2.27 -14.07
C PRO A 126 -2.82 2.34 -12.71
N VAL A 127 -2.12 2.84 -11.67
CA VAL A 127 -2.60 2.80 -10.28
C VAL A 127 -3.92 3.54 -10.06
N ARG A 128 -4.21 4.61 -10.83
CA ARG A 128 -5.48 5.33 -10.74
C ARG A 128 -6.67 4.47 -11.20
N GLU A 129 -6.48 3.73 -12.29
CA GLU A 129 -7.48 2.80 -12.84
C GLU A 129 -7.74 1.67 -11.87
N ILE A 130 -6.68 1.05 -11.35
CA ILE A 130 -6.77 -0.03 -10.35
C ILE A 130 -7.43 0.46 -9.06
N ALA A 131 -7.04 1.64 -8.56
CA ALA A 131 -7.64 2.22 -7.36
C ALA A 131 -9.15 2.46 -7.54
N ALA A 132 -9.56 2.95 -8.72
CA ALA A 132 -10.97 3.17 -9.02
C ALA A 132 -11.77 1.85 -9.06
N ALA A 133 -11.23 0.80 -9.69
CA ALA A 133 -11.84 -0.53 -9.72
C ALA A 133 -11.95 -1.13 -8.31
N CYS A 134 -10.87 -1.12 -7.53
CA CYS A 134 -10.85 -1.61 -6.15
C CYS A 134 -11.85 -0.88 -5.27
N ARG A 135 -11.91 0.46 -5.35
CA ARG A 135 -12.87 1.27 -4.59
C ARG A 135 -14.32 0.93 -4.98
N SER A 136 -14.61 0.76 -6.26
CA SER A 136 -15.95 0.38 -6.74
C SER A 136 -16.37 -0.99 -6.22
N ALA A 137 -15.42 -1.92 -6.05
CA ALA A 137 -15.64 -3.24 -5.49
C ALA A 137 -15.59 -3.28 -3.95
N GLY A 138 -15.27 -2.16 -3.28
CA GLY A 138 -15.10 -2.09 -1.83
C GLY A 138 -13.91 -2.91 -1.32
N VAL A 139 -12.85 -3.04 -2.13
CA VAL A 139 -11.63 -3.79 -1.81
C VAL A 139 -10.50 -2.80 -1.54
N PRO A 140 -9.74 -2.94 -0.45
CA PRO A 140 -8.56 -2.12 -0.19
C PRO A 140 -7.51 -2.23 -1.29
N PHE A 141 -6.94 -1.09 -1.67
CA PHE A 141 -5.85 -1.00 -2.63
C PHE A 141 -4.63 -0.34 -1.99
N HIS A 142 -3.50 -1.04 -2.02
CA HIS A 142 -2.20 -0.54 -1.62
C HIS A 142 -1.31 -0.29 -2.83
N THR A 143 -0.50 0.77 -2.79
CA THR A 143 0.55 1.00 -3.78
C THR A 143 1.87 1.40 -3.11
N ASP A 144 2.95 0.70 -3.42
CA ASP A 144 4.31 1.14 -3.11
C ASP A 144 4.70 2.26 -4.07
N ALA A 145 4.76 3.50 -3.55
CA ALA A 145 5.12 4.70 -4.30
C ALA A 145 6.57 5.15 -4.04
N VAL A 146 7.41 4.29 -3.45
CA VAL A 146 8.81 4.61 -3.09
C VAL A 146 9.62 5.07 -4.30
N GLN A 147 9.35 4.50 -5.47
CA GLN A 147 10.02 4.92 -6.73
C GLN A 147 9.25 5.99 -7.52
N ALA A 148 7.99 6.24 -7.18
CA ALA A 148 7.18 7.24 -7.87
C ALA A 148 7.36 8.64 -7.25
N LEU A 149 7.42 8.73 -5.92
CA LEU A 149 7.56 10.00 -5.22
C LEU A 149 8.85 10.70 -5.62
N GLY A 150 8.74 11.99 -6.00
CA GLY A 150 9.87 12.79 -6.47
C GLY A 150 10.26 12.56 -7.93
N GLN A 151 9.74 11.52 -8.59
CA GLN A 151 9.96 11.25 -10.02
C GLN A 151 8.70 11.50 -10.86
N LEU A 152 7.53 11.28 -10.27
CA LEU A 152 6.22 11.48 -10.90
C LEU A 152 5.38 12.43 -10.04
N PRO A 153 4.40 13.11 -10.65
CA PRO A 153 3.40 13.84 -9.88
C PRO A 153 2.57 12.86 -9.01
N VAL A 154 2.69 12.99 -7.69
CA VAL A 154 1.93 12.19 -6.72
C VAL A 154 0.88 13.08 -6.09
N ASP A 155 -0.38 12.86 -6.46
CA ASP A 155 -1.55 13.53 -5.90
C ASP A 155 -2.51 12.47 -5.34
N LEU A 156 -2.57 12.36 -4.02
CA LEU A 156 -3.37 11.33 -3.35
C LEU A 156 -4.85 11.69 -3.26
N SER A 157 -5.19 12.98 -3.40
CA SER A 157 -6.60 13.42 -3.39
C SER A 157 -7.40 12.83 -4.56
N GLU A 158 -6.72 12.54 -5.68
CA GLU A 158 -7.31 11.97 -6.88
C GLU A 158 -7.03 10.47 -7.05
N LEU A 159 -6.03 9.93 -6.36
CA LEU A 159 -5.62 8.53 -6.52
C LEU A 159 -6.70 7.58 -5.99
N GLY A 160 -7.19 7.83 -4.78
CA GLY A 160 -8.19 6.98 -4.15
C GLY A 160 -7.66 5.60 -3.72
N ALA A 161 -6.36 5.46 -3.52
CA ALA A 161 -5.77 4.29 -2.89
C ALA A 161 -6.07 4.27 -1.39
N THR A 162 -6.20 3.08 -0.81
CA THR A 162 -6.40 2.88 0.63
C THR A 162 -5.12 3.14 1.40
N ALA A 163 -3.99 2.72 0.85
CA ALA A 163 -2.68 2.90 1.46
C ALA A 163 -1.60 3.17 0.42
N VAL A 164 -0.64 4.05 0.76
CA VAL A 164 0.47 4.43 -0.11
C VAL A 164 1.75 4.44 0.71
N THR A 165 2.74 3.68 0.28
CA THR A 165 4.07 3.62 0.91
C THR A 165 5.02 4.64 0.29
N ILE A 166 5.75 5.38 1.13
CA ILE A 166 6.82 6.29 0.72
C ILE A 166 8.08 6.10 1.58
N SER A 167 9.24 6.49 1.05
CA SER A 167 10.52 6.38 1.76
C SER A 167 11.41 7.60 1.54
N GLY A 168 11.96 8.15 2.64
CA GLY A 168 12.73 9.39 2.61
C GLY A 168 14.01 9.29 1.78
N HIS A 169 14.75 8.18 1.86
CA HIS A 169 16.04 8.04 1.17
C HIS A 169 15.93 8.06 -0.37
N LYS A 170 14.75 7.86 -0.93
CA LYS A 170 14.52 7.90 -2.38
C LYS A 170 14.24 9.32 -2.91
N VAL A 171 13.95 10.25 -2.01
CA VAL A 171 13.67 11.66 -2.34
C VAL A 171 14.71 12.62 -1.72
N GLY A 172 15.93 12.14 -1.47
CA GLY A 172 17.02 12.94 -0.92
C GLY A 172 16.97 13.12 0.59
N GLY A 173 16.06 12.45 1.29
CA GLY A 173 16.00 12.41 2.75
C GLY A 173 16.97 11.39 3.35
N PRO A 174 17.08 11.34 4.69
CA PRO A 174 17.94 10.39 5.37
C PRO A 174 17.40 8.95 5.29
N PHE A 175 18.29 7.98 5.46
CA PHE A 175 17.92 6.60 5.75
C PHE A 175 17.22 6.50 7.12
N GLY A 176 16.37 5.49 7.28
CA GLY A 176 15.70 5.22 8.56
C GLY A 176 14.43 6.04 8.77
N ILE A 177 13.88 6.64 7.71
CA ILE A 177 12.58 7.33 7.73
C ILE A 177 11.77 7.00 6.49
N GLY A 178 10.49 6.73 6.68
CA GLY A 178 9.46 6.57 5.67
C GLY A 178 8.10 6.91 6.25
N ALA A 179 7.06 6.73 5.47
CA ALA A 179 5.70 6.84 5.95
C ALA A 179 4.77 5.91 5.16
N LEU A 180 3.75 5.41 5.85
CA LEU A 180 2.56 4.86 5.27
C LEU A 180 1.47 5.94 5.32
N ILE A 181 0.94 6.27 4.15
CA ILE A 181 -0.22 7.15 4.05
C ILE A 181 -1.44 6.24 3.92
N VAL A 182 -2.31 6.28 4.90
CA VAL A 182 -3.47 5.37 4.97
C VAL A 182 -4.76 6.18 5.05
N ASP A 183 -5.82 5.72 4.37
CA ASP A 183 -7.13 6.34 4.49
C ASP A 183 -7.57 6.31 5.97
N PRO A 184 -7.84 7.45 6.60
CA PRO A 184 -8.23 7.51 8.02
C PRO A 184 -9.52 6.77 8.36
N TYR A 185 -10.31 6.43 7.34
CA TYR A 185 -11.57 5.66 7.51
C TYR A 185 -11.39 4.16 7.33
N GLU A 186 -10.18 3.72 6.92
CA GLU A 186 -9.90 2.28 6.80
C GLU A 186 -9.29 1.74 8.09
N SER A 187 -9.67 0.52 8.42
CA SER A 187 -9.10 -0.18 9.57
C SER A 187 -7.72 -0.73 9.23
N LEU A 188 -6.75 -0.50 10.09
CA LEU A 188 -5.39 -1.00 9.98
C LEU A 188 -4.99 -1.66 11.31
N VAL A 189 -4.63 -2.94 11.26
CA VAL A 189 -4.10 -3.63 12.44
C VAL A 189 -2.60 -3.35 12.57
N ALA A 190 -2.16 -2.91 13.75
CA ALA A 190 -0.76 -2.62 13.99
C ALA A 190 0.10 -3.90 13.94
N VAL A 191 1.24 -3.85 13.26
CA VAL A 191 2.25 -4.92 13.24
C VAL A 191 3.10 -4.89 14.52
N SER A 192 3.34 -3.70 15.05
CA SER A 192 4.04 -3.48 16.33
C SER A 192 3.15 -2.73 17.30
N HIS A 193 3.16 -3.15 18.56
CA HIS A 193 2.31 -2.58 19.61
C HIS A 193 3.16 -1.80 20.62
N GLY A 194 2.63 -0.70 21.14
CA GLY A 194 3.32 0.17 22.08
C GLY A 194 2.97 1.60 21.76
N GLY A 195 3.74 2.54 21.72
CA GLY A 195 3.50 3.96 21.44
C GLY A 195 2.20 4.32 20.70
N GLY A 196 1.89 5.58 20.54
CA GLY A 196 0.68 6.04 19.85
C GLY A 196 1.03 6.93 18.65
N GLN A 197 0.59 6.57 17.46
CA GLN A 197 0.60 7.39 16.24
C GLN A 197 -0.81 7.53 15.69
#